data_bae86a89932a7ca0c5c30acfc477f72b
#
_entry.id   bae86a89932a7ca0c5c30acfc477f72b
#
_cell.length_a   1.000
_cell.length_b   1.000
_cell.length_c   1.000
_cell.angle_alpha   90.00
_cell.angle_beta   90.00
_cell.angle_gamma   90.00
#
_symmetry.space_group_name_H-M   'P 1'
#
loop_
_entity.id
_entity.type
_entity.pdbx_description
1 polymer ?
#
loop_
_entity_poly.entity_id
_entity_poly.type
_entity_poly.pdbx_seq_one_letter_code
_entity_poly.pdbx_strand_id
1 'polypeptide(L)'
;MTATIEDVKKFWNDRPCNIRHSSKEVGTLEYFDEVSAKKFKAEPHIVSFSNFSEWKGKKVLEVGCGLATVGINFAAYGADYTGVELSEESLNLAEKRFDVYNQPGRFYLGNAEQLSSFVPVETYDLI
;
A
#
# COMPACT_ATOMS: atom_id res chain seq x y z
N MET A 1 29.33 -2.34 8.68
CA MET A 1 28.17 -2.16 9.58
C MET A 1 26.91 -2.68 8.89
N THR A 2 26.12 -3.45 9.60
CA THR A 2 24.85 -3.95 9.09
C THR A 2 23.74 -2.99 9.51
N ALA A 3 22.87 -2.58 8.58
CA ALA A 3 21.74 -1.74 8.89
C ALA A 3 20.77 -2.50 9.82
N THR A 4 20.23 -1.80 10.80
CA THR A 4 19.21 -2.33 11.71
C THR A 4 17.81 -2.11 11.13
N ILE A 5 16.80 -2.78 11.67
CA ILE A 5 15.41 -2.54 11.28
C ILE A 5 14.98 -1.09 11.54
N GLU A 6 15.52 -0.47 12.60
CA GLU A 6 15.24 0.94 12.90
C GLU A 6 15.85 1.88 11.85
N ASP A 7 17.03 1.56 11.31
CA ASP A 7 17.64 2.34 10.24
C ASP A 7 16.78 2.25 8.95
N VAL A 8 16.25 1.06 8.65
CA VAL A 8 15.37 0.82 7.50
C VAL A 8 14.07 1.58 7.68
N LYS A 9 13.46 1.50 8.87
CA LYS A 9 12.24 2.21 9.21
C LYS A 9 12.42 3.72 9.07
N LYS A 10 13.51 4.27 9.63
CA LYS A 10 13.84 5.68 9.52
C LYS A 10 14.00 6.12 8.05
N PHE A 11 14.71 5.34 7.25
CA PHE A 11 14.91 5.64 5.83
C PHE A 11 13.57 5.79 5.10
N TRP A 12 12.63 4.87 5.30
CA TRP A 12 11.32 4.91 4.63
C TRP A 12 10.38 5.95 5.22
N ASN A 13 10.51 6.30 6.50
CA ASN A 13 9.77 7.42 7.09
C ASN A 13 10.21 8.76 6.49
N ASP A 14 11.52 8.93 6.30
CA ASP A 14 12.09 10.16 5.72
C ASP A 14 11.80 10.26 4.20
N ARG A 15 11.61 9.12 3.55
CA ARG A 15 11.45 9.00 2.09
C ARG A 15 10.38 7.99 1.69
N PRO A 16 9.10 8.22 1.98
CA PRO A 16 8.03 7.34 1.54
C PRO A 16 8.10 7.07 0.03
N CYS A 17 7.94 5.81 -0.36
CA CYS A 17 8.03 5.42 -1.76
C CYS A 17 6.99 6.15 -2.61
N ASN A 18 7.43 6.67 -3.76
CA ASN A 18 6.58 7.42 -4.70
C ASN A 18 6.01 8.77 -4.19
N ILE A 19 6.42 9.25 -3.02
CA ILE A 19 5.90 10.50 -2.45
C ILE A 19 6.07 11.71 -3.39
N ARG A 20 7.10 11.68 -4.22
CA ARG A 20 7.43 12.76 -5.17
C ARG A 20 6.81 12.57 -6.56
N HIS A 21 5.92 11.61 -6.73
CA HIS A 21 5.27 11.34 -8.01
C HIS A 21 4.16 12.34 -8.35
N SER A 22 3.83 13.23 -7.44
CA SER A 22 2.89 14.34 -7.68
C SER A 22 3.46 15.65 -7.14
N SER A 23 3.05 16.76 -7.75
CA SER A 23 3.28 18.12 -7.26
C SER A 23 2.09 18.70 -6.51
N LYS A 24 0.99 17.95 -6.42
CA LYS A 24 -0.22 18.34 -5.71
C LYS A 24 -0.04 18.25 -4.20
N GLU A 25 -0.96 18.85 -3.47
CA GLU A 25 -0.96 18.74 -2.00
C GLU A 25 -1.07 17.29 -1.56
N VAL A 26 -0.10 16.86 -0.76
CA VAL A 26 0.00 15.47 -0.29
C VAL A 26 -1.26 15.07 0.47
N GLY A 27 -1.81 13.90 0.13
CA GLY A 27 -2.99 13.34 0.78
C GLY A 27 -4.32 13.76 0.17
N THR A 28 -4.30 14.56 -0.91
CA THR A 28 -5.51 14.88 -1.68
C THR A 28 -5.80 13.83 -2.75
N LEU A 29 -7.04 13.80 -3.24
CA LEU A 29 -7.44 12.91 -4.33
C LEU A 29 -6.57 13.13 -5.58
N GLU A 30 -6.37 14.38 -5.95
CA GLU A 30 -5.55 14.78 -7.09
C GLU A 30 -4.09 14.33 -6.95
N TYR A 31 -3.56 14.40 -5.73
CA TYR A 31 -2.22 13.89 -5.42
C TYR A 31 -2.13 12.39 -5.70
N PHE A 32 -3.06 11.61 -5.16
CA PHE A 32 -3.05 10.15 -5.32
C PHE A 32 -3.32 9.72 -6.77
N ASP A 33 -4.16 10.45 -7.51
CA ASP A 33 -4.42 10.20 -8.93
C ASP A 33 -3.14 10.39 -9.76
N GLU A 34 -2.39 11.47 -9.52
CA GLU A 34 -1.12 11.70 -10.21
C GLU A 34 -0.05 10.65 -9.84
N VAL A 35 0.03 10.26 -8.57
CA VAL A 35 0.93 9.19 -8.11
C VAL A 35 0.63 7.89 -8.84
N SER A 36 -0.64 7.51 -8.92
CA SER A 36 -1.09 6.30 -9.63
C SER A 36 -0.77 6.38 -11.12
N ALA A 37 -1.10 7.49 -11.77
CA ALA A 37 -0.84 7.69 -13.20
C ALA A 37 0.65 7.55 -13.53
N LYS A 38 1.52 8.16 -12.73
CA LYS A 38 2.97 8.08 -12.91
C LYS A 38 3.50 6.67 -12.67
N LYS A 39 3.04 6.00 -11.61
CA LYS A 39 3.42 4.62 -11.28
C LYS A 39 3.09 3.68 -12.43
N PHE A 40 1.86 3.66 -12.89
CA PHE A 40 1.41 2.73 -13.92
C PHE A 40 1.91 3.08 -15.33
N LYS A 41 2.27 4.33 -15.57
CA LYS A 41 2.99 4.71 -16.79
C LYS A 41 4.41 4.15 -16.80
N ALA A 42 5.10 4.20 -15.65
CA ALA A 42 6.46 3.66 -15.51
C ALA A 42 6.50 2.13 -15.47
N GLU A 43 5.47 1.52 -14.90
CA GLU A 43 5.37 0.07 -14.67
C GLU A 43 4.03 -0.49 -15.16
N PRO A 44 3.76 -0.43 -16.49
CA PRO A 44 2.45 -0.79 -17.04
C PRO A 44 2.09 -2.27 -16.88
N HIS A 45 3.09 -3.14 -16.71
CA HIS A 45 2.89 -4.57 -16.49
C HIS A 45 2.14 -4.90 -15.18
N ILE A 46 2.18 -4.01 -14.18
CA ILE A 46 1.50 -4.24 -12.91
C ILE A 46 0.00 -4.42 -13.11
N VAL A 47 -0.63 -3.60 -13.92
CA VAL A 47 -2.07 -3.65 -14.16
C VAL A 47 -2.50 -4.99 -14.77
N SER A 48 -1.80 -5.44 -15.81
CA SER A 48 -2.10 -6.71 -16.46
C SER A 48 -1.76 -7.93 -15.59
N PHE A 49 -0.66 -7.86 -14.85
CA PHE A 49 -0.24 -8.95 -13.96
C PHE A 49 -1.16 -9.12 -12.75
N SER A 50 -1.59 -8.01 -12.16
CA SER A 50 -2.37 -8.02 -10.92
C SER A 50 -3.80 -8.54 -11.10
N ASN A 51 -4.39 -8.38 -12.30
CA ASN A 51 -5.76 -8.85 -12.58
C ASN A 51 -6.77 -8.46 -11.49
N PHE A 52 -6.78 -7.19 -11.10
CA PHE A 52 -7.51 -6.70 -9.92
C PHE A 52 -8.96 -7.20 -9.81
N SER A 53 -9.68 -7.29 -10.92
CA SER A 53 -11.09 -7.71 -10.94
C SER A 53 -11.31 -9.19 -10.58
N GLU A 54 -10.30 -10.04 -10.72
CA GLU A 54 -10.40 -11.48 -10.37
C GLU A 54 -10.45 -11.72 -8.86
N TRP A 55 -10.04 -10.72 -8.08
CA TRP A 55 -9.93 -10.83 -6.62
C TRP A 55 -11.15 -10.27 -5.89
N LYS A 56 -12.22 -9.93 -6.61
CA LYS A 56 -13.48 -9.47 -6.00
C LYS A 56 -14.00 -10.47 -4.98
N GLY A 57 -14.28 -10.00 -3.76
CA GLY A 57 -14.76 -10.80 -2.65
C GLY A 57 -13.71 -11.73 -2.00
N LYS A 58 -12.46 -11.67 -2.46
CA LYS A 58 -11.36 -12.47 -1.94
C LYS A 58 -10.48 -11.66 -0.99
N LYS A 59 -9.76 -12.35 -0.11
CA LYS A 59 -8.85 -11.74 0.86
C LYS A 59 -7.47 -11.53 0.24
N VAL A 60 -7.05 -10.27 0.19
CA VAL A 60 -5.77 -9.85 -0.37
C VAL A 60 -4.92 -9.21 0.71
N LEU A 61 -3.69 -9.70 0.88
CA LEU A 61 -2.68 -9.13 1.78
C LEU A 61 -1.53 -8.56 0.95
N GLU A 62 -1.25 -7.26 1.11
CA GLU A 62 -0.08 -6.61 0.51
C GLU A 62 0.96 -6.29 1.59
N VAL A 63 2.12 -6.94 1.52
CA VAL A 63 3.23 -6.73 2.45
C VAL A 63 4.18 -5.68 1.86
N GLY A 64 4.44 -4.61 2.62
CA GLY A 64 5.17 -3.45 2.12
C GLY A 64 4.32 -2.58 1.19
N CYS A 65 3.09 -2.28 1.61
CA CYS A 65 2.12 -1.60 0.74
C CYS A 65 2.49 -0.14 0.37
N GLY A 66 3.43 0.47 1.09
CA GLY A 66 3.79 1.87 0.87
C GLY A 66 2.56 2.78 0.96
N LEU A 67 2.34 3.60 -0.06
CA LEU A 67 1.15 4.46 -0.18
C LEU A 67 -0.09 3.71 -0.70
N ALA A 68 -0.05 2.39 -0.77
CA ALA A 68 -1.09 1.53 -1.31
C ALA A 68 -1.55 1.92 -2.75
N THR A 69 -0.57 2.32 -3.58
CA THR A 69 -0.86 2.69 -4.99
C THR A 69 -1.40 1.50 -5.79
N VAL A 70 -0.90 0.31 -5.52
CA VAL A 70 -1.42 -0.94 -6.09
C VAL A 70 -2.65 -1.41 -5.31
N GLY A 71 -2.56 -1.42 -3.98
CA GLY A 71 -3.60 -1.92 -3.08
C GLY A 71 -4.97 -1.27 -3.24
N ILE A 72 -5.02 0.03 -3.49
CA ILE A 72 -6.29 0.75 -3.68
C ILE A 72 -7.13 0.17 -4.84
N ASN A 73 -6.48 -0.36 -5.87
CA ASN A 73 -7.17 -0.96 -7.00
C ASN A 73 -7.83 -2.30 -6.62
N PHE A 74 -7.18 -3.13 -5.80
CA PHE A 74 -7.82 -4.34 -5.28
C PHE A 74 -9.10 -4.01 -4.51
N ALA A 75 -9.04 -3.04 -3.61
CA ALA A 75 -10.20 -2.60 -2.85
C ALA A 75 -11.30 -2.01 -3.75
N ALA A 76 -10.93 -1.19 -4.74
CA ALA A 76 -11.88 -0.60 -5.69
C ALA A 76 -12.62 -1.65 -6.52
N TYR A 77 -11.98 -2.77 -6.82
CA TYR A 77 -12.62 -3.92 -7.47
C TYR A 77 -13.33 -4.88 -6.50
N GLY A 78 -13.38 -4.56 -5.21
CA GLY A 78 -14.16 -5.29 -4.23
C GLY A 78 -13.44 -6.41 -3.49
N ALA A 79 -12.12 -6.44 -3.50
CA ALA A 79 -11.35 -7.35 -2.65
C ALA A 79 -11.42 -6.91 -1.17
N ASP A 80 -11.33 -7.87 -0.26
CA ASP A 80 -11.11 -7.62 1.17
C ASP A 80 -9.62 -7.40 1.40
N TYR A 81 -9.22 -6.12 1.39
CA TYR A 81 -7.82 -5.72 1.35
C TYR A 81 -7.22 -5.49 2.74
N THR A 82 -6.02 -6.00 2.94
CA THR A 82 -5.16 -5.74 4.10
C THR A 82 -3.78 -5.30 3.63
N GLY A 83 -3.31 -4.16 4.12
CA GLY A 83 -1.96 -3.63 3.87
C GLY A 83 -1.09 -3.67 5.12
N VAL A 84 0.18 -4.01 4.93
CA VAL A 84 1.20 -4.00 5.98
C VAL A 84 2.35 -3.12 5.54
N GLU A 85 2.83 -2.24 6.42
CA GLU A 85 3.93 -1.33 6.13
C GLU A 85 4.79 -1.11 7.38
N LEU A 86 6.09 -0.95 7.17
CA LEU A 86 7.06 -0.66 8.23
C LEU A 86 7.11 0.84 8.57
N SER A 87 6.93 1.69 7.56
CA SER A 87 6.95 3.14 7.67
C SER A 87 5.60 3.69 8.11
N GLU A 88 5.56 4.34 9.26
CA GLU A 88 4.37 5.00 9.78
C GLU A 88 3.87 6.10 8.84
N GLU A 89 4.79 6.89 8.26
CA GLU A 89 4.46 7.95 7.31
C GLU A 89 3.80 7.40 6.05
N SER A 90 4.34 6.31 5.51
CA SER A 90 3.74 5.63 4.35
C SER A 90 2.37 5.04 4.67
N LEU A 91 2.23 4.40 5.82
CA LEU A 91 0.97 3.78 6.25
C LEU A 91 -0.13 4.82 6.44
N ASN A 92 0.19 5.96 7.07
CA ASN A 92 -0.76 7.07 7.23
C ASN A 92 -1.26 7.60 5.88
N LEU A 93 -0.38 7.68 4.88
CA LEU A 93 -0.76 8.07 3.52
C LEU A 93 -1.60 6.99 2.82
N ALA A 94 -1.32 5.72 3.06
CA ALA A 94 -2.14 4.61 2.54
C ALA A 94 -3.56 4.66 3.12
N GLU A 95 -3.70 4.82 4.43
CA GLU A 95 -5.00 5.00 5.08
C GLU A 95 -5.73 6.22 4.55
N LYS A 96 -5.04 7.35 4.42
CA LYS A 96 -5.59 8.58 3.84
C LYS A 96 -6.08 8.37 2.39
N ARG A 97 -5.33 7.61 1.59
CA ARG A 97 -5.74 7.25 0.22
C ARG A 97 -7.07 6.50 0.23
N PHE A 98 -7.20 5.49 1.08
CA PHE A 98 -8.45 4.71 1.20
C PHE A 98 -9.62 5.59 1.64
N ASP A 99 -9.39 6.54 2.56
CA ASP A 99 -10.42 7.48 2.99
C ASP A 99 -10.90 8.37 1.83
N VAL A 100 -9.99 9.01 1.09
CA VAL A 100 -10.37 9.93 0.00
C VAL A 100 -11.01 9.23 -1.19
N TYR A 101 -10.69 7.94 -1.41
CA TYR A 101 -11.36 7.10 -2.42
C TYR A 101 -12.61 6.40 -1.87
N ASN A 102 -12.94 6.59 -0.59
CA ASN A 102 -14.07 5.94 0.08
C ASN A 102 -14.05 4.42 -0.07
N GLN A 103 -12.89 3.82 0.12
CA GLN A 103 -12.71 2.37 0.06
C GLN A 103 -12.40 1.77 1.43
N PRO A 104 -12.93 0.59 1.77
CA PRO A 104 -12.56 -0.10 2.99
C PRO A 104 -11.20 -0.77 2.87
N GLY A 105 -10.45 -0.82 3.96
CA GLY A 105 -9.18 -1.53 4.04
C GLY A 105 -8.74 -1.67 5.49
N ARG A 106 -7.88 -2.66 5.75
CA ARG A 106 -7.24 -2.86 7.04
C ARG A 106 -5.75 -2.61 6.89
N PHE A 107 -5.17 -1.89 7.85
CA PHE A 107 -3.76 -1.51 7.80
C PHE A 107 -3.07 -1.83 9.11
N TYR A 108 -1.87 -2.39 9.02
CA TYR A 108 -1.05 -2.77 10.15
C TYR A 108 0.37 -2.23 10.00
N LEU A 109 0.83 -1.53 11.03
CA LEU A 109 2.22 -1.08 11.13
C LEU A 109 3.07 -2.18 11.75
N GLY A 110 4.11 -2.63 11.05
CA GLY A 110 5.00 -3.62 11.62
C GLY A 110 6.07 -4.13 10.66
N ASN A 111 7.01 -4.88 11.25
CA ASN A 111 8.07 -5.54 10.51
C ASN A 111 7.55 -6.83 9.87
N ALA A 112 7.67 -6.93 8.54
CA ALA A 112 7.24 -8.09 7.76
C ALA A 112 7.88 -9.42 8.19
N GLU A 113 9.04 -9.39 8.81
CA GLU A 113 9.69 -10.59 9.38
C GLU A 113 8.90 -11.18 10.57
N GLN A 114 7.94 -10.44 11.12
CA GLN A 114 7.15 -10.80 12.29
C GLN A 114 5.65 -10.71 12.06
N LEU A 115 5.20 -10.94 10.83
CA LEU A 115 3.79 -10.76 10.42
C LEU A 115 2.79 -11.42 11.38
N SER A 116 3.04 -12.65 11.80
CA SER A 116 2.14 -13.41 12.67
C SER A 116 1.96 -12.81 14.07
N SER A 117 2.83 -11.87 14.48
CA SER A 117 2.73 -11.22 15.79
C SER A 117 1.73 -10.06 15.83
N PHE A 118 1.34 -9.50 14.68
CA PHE A 118 0.48 -8.33 14.63
C PHE A 118 -0.61 -8.36 13.55
N VAL A 119 -0.48 -9.22 12.53
CA VAL A 119 -1.54 -9.45 11.53
C VAL A 119 -2.38 -10.64 11.95
N PRO A 120 -3.71 -10.55 11.92
CA PRO A 120 -4.56 -11.70 12.22
C PRO A 120 -4.20 -12.91 11.36
N VAL A 121 -4.06 -14.08 12.03
CA VAL A 121 -3.80 -15.34 11.34
C VAL A 121 -5.09 -15.80 10.68
N GLU A 122 -5.16 -15.65 9.38
CA GLU A 122 -6.28 -16.08 8.57
C GLU A 122 -5.79 -16.53 7.19
N THR A 123 -6.66 -17.16 6.42
CA THR A 123 -6.33 -17.57 5.06
C THR A 123 -6.50 -16.38 4.11
N TYR A 124 -5.44 -16.03 3.40
CA TYR A 124 -5.46 -15.06 2.31
C TYR A 124 -5.48 -15.79 0.97
N ASP A 125 -6.25 -15.26 0.02
CA ASP A 125 -6.34 -15.82 -1.34
C ASP A 125 -5.17 -15.34 -2.21
N LEU A 126 -4.66 -14.13 -1.91
CA LEU A 126 -3.51 -13.52 -2.56
C LEU A 126 -2.61 -12.84 -1.53
N ILE A 127 -1.30 -13.03 -1.67
CA ILE A 127 -0.28 -12.31 -0.91
C ILE A 127 0.73 -11.71 -1.89
#